data_490db8593e697d047e7b0b45ca471ac4
#
_entry.id   490db8593e697d047e7b0b45ca471ac4
#
_cell.length_a   1.000
_cell.length_b   1.000
_cell.length_c   1.000
_cell.angle_alpha   90.00
_cell.angle_beta   90.00
_cell.angle_gamma   90.00
#
_symmetry.space_group_name_H-M   'P 1'
#
loop_
_entity.id
_entity.type
_entity.pdbx_description
1 polymer ?
#
loop_
_entity_poly.entity_id
_entity_poly.type
_entity_poly.pdbx_seq_one_letter_code
_entity_poly.pdbx_strand_id
1 'polypeptide(L)'
;MADAVKGLMDRITNDDPETRGQQLWVMFALAMFLVATLNWYAYVREPEVIQVRQLLEYKNEVVKVEGTLISWVEDPYSSGDDRVDAIIDDGTGVVESRWYRPGNMPPIGTTVTIMGDVIEYDGRIWIQSLGAGAMEWTSDDLPEVETLAIADVAQDPAAYAGEVIRLTGFIGESIAPDATF
;
A
#
# COMPACT_ATOMS: atom_id res chain seq x y z
N MET A 1 -30.85 -7.22 -34.98
CA MET A 1 -29.79 -6.29 -34.46
C MET A 1 -29.24 -5.37 -35.53
N ALA A 2 -28.91 -5.84 -36.74
CA ALA A 2 -28.39 -5.03 -37.83
C ALA A 2 -29.33 -3.88 -38.25
N ASP A 3 -30.63 -4.09 -38.29
CA ASP A 3 -31.61 -3.07 -38.69
C ASP A 3 -31.79 -1.95 -37.65
N ALA A 4 -31.63 -2.26 -36.37
CA ALA A 4 -31.66 -1.25 -35.30
C ALA A 4 -30.43 -0.35 -35.34
N VAL A 5 -29.25 -0.89 -35.63
CA VAL A 5 -28.00 -0.15 -35.76
C VAL A 5 -28.04 0.71 -37.03
N LYS A 6 -28.58 0.22 -38.13
CA LYS A 6 -28.73 0.97 -39.37
C LYS A 6 -29.71 2.13 -39.20
N GLY A 7 -30.86 1.93 -38.53
CA GLY A 7 -31.82 3.01 -38.24
C GLY A 7 -31.28 4.07 -37.31
N LEU A 8 -30.36 3.70 -36.41
CA LEU A 8 -29.63 4.66 -35.55
C LEU A 8 -28.61 5.47 -36.37
N MET A 9 -27.87 4.80 -37.27
CA MET A 9 -26.89 5.45 -38.17
C MET A 9 -27.59 6.41 -39.13
N ASP A 10 -28.72 6.05 -39.72
CA ASP A 10 -29.48 6.90 -40.65
C ASP A 10 -30.05 8.16 -39.95
N ARG A 11 -30.35 8.06 -38.64
CA ARG A 11 -30.75 9.23 -37.82
C ARG A 11 -29.58 10.16 -37.48
N ILE A 12 -28.38 9.60 -37.34
CA ILE A 12 -27.15 10.36 -37.02
C ILE A 12 -26.64 11.15 -38.25
N THR A 13 -26.92 10.64 -39.46
CA THR A 13 -26.49 11.26 -40.72
C THR A 13 -27.48 12.29 -41.30
N ASN A 14 -28.61 12.53 -40.62
CA ASN A 14 -29.59 13.51 -41.10
C ASN A 14 -29.04 14.93 -40.89
N ASP A 15 -28.83 15.65 -41.99
CA ASP A 15 -28.09 16.91 -42.08
C ASP A 15 -28.85 18.19 -41.60
N ASP A 16 -29.93 18.00 -40.81
CA ASP A 16 -30.69 19.11 -40.27
C ASP A 16 -29.92 19.79 -39.11
N PRO A 17 -29.56 21.09 -39.22
CA PRO A 17 -28.69 21.78 -38.25
C PRO A 17 -29.28 21.86 -36.83
N GLU A 18 -30.60 21.82 -36.64
CA GLU A 18 -31.22 21.80 -35.31
C GLU A 18 -31.07 20.44 -34.64
N THR A 19 -31.17 19.35 -35.39
CA THR A 19 -30.97 17.99 -34.87
C THR A 19 -29.50 17.68 -34.58
N ARG A 20 -28.58 18.28 -35.32
CA ARG A 20 -27.12 18.10 -35.15
C ARG A 20 -26.62 18.60 -33.78
N GLY A 21 -27.14 19.71 -33.31
CA GLY A 21 -26.86 20.24 -31.99
C GLY A 21 -27.30 19.30 -30.85
N GLN A 22 -28.53 18.78 -30.96
CA GLN A 22 -29.08 17.83 -29.99
C GLN A 22 -28.31 16.49 -29.98
N GLN A 23 -27.93 15.98 -31.14
CA GLN A 23 -27.13 14.76 -31.28
C GLN A 23 -25.74 14.88 -30.65
N LEU A 24 -25.07 16.01 -30.85
CA LEU A 24 -23.77 16.30 -30.20
C LEU A 24 -23.89 16.31 -28.68
N TRP A 25 -24.95 16.90 -28.14
CA TRP A 25 -25.18 16.91 -26.69
C TRP A 25 -25.48 15.52 -26.15
N VAL A 26 -26.24 14.68 -26.87
CA VAL A 26 -26.52 13.29 -26.49
C VAL A 26 -25.24 12.45 -26.50
N MET A 27 -24.42 12.59 -27.55
CA MET A 27 -23.14 11.89 -27.64
C MET A 27 -22.16 12.34 -26.52
N PHE A 28 -22.11 13.62 -26.23
CA PHE A 28 -21.29 14.15 -25.13
C PHE A 28 -21.77 13.63 -23.77
N ALA A 29 -23.08 13.63 -23.52
CA ALA A 29 -23.66 13.08 -22.30
C ALA A 29 -23.36 11.60 -22.15
N LEU A 30 -23.47 10.83 -23.25
CA LEU A 30 -23.16 9.40 -23.26
C LEU A 30 -21.68 9.13 -23.00
N ALA A 31 -20.80 9.91 -23.60
CA ALA A 31 -19.35 9.83 -23.35
C ALA A 31 -19.00 10.16 -21.90
N MET A 32 -19.56 11.21 -21.34
CA MET A 32 -19.37 11.57 -19.92
C MET A 32 -19.91 10.50 -18.97
N PHE A 33 -21.07 9.93 -19.28
CA PHE A 33 -21.63 8.83 -18.50
C PHE A 33 -20.72 7.58 -18.55
N LEU A 34 -20.19 7.25 -19.72
CA LEU A 34 -19.27 6.13 -19.90
C LEU A 34 -17.96 6.33 -19.11
N VAL A 35 -17.39 7.54 -19.19
CA VAL A 35 -16.18 7.88 -18.40
C VAL A 35 -16.47 7.83 -16.90
N ALA A 36 -17.60 8.39 -16.46
CA ALA A 36 -18.00 8.33 -15.06
C ALA A 36 -18.19 6.89 -14.56
N THR A 37 -18.82 6.03 -15.39
CA THR A 37 -19.04 4.62 -15.06
C THR A 37 -17.73 3.84 -15.00
N LEU A 38 -16.80 4.07 -15.94
CA LEU A 38 -15.49 3.46 -15.94
C LEU A 38 -14.65 3.91 -14.73
N ASN A 39 -14.71 5.19 -14.40
CA ASN A 39 -14.01 5.73 -13.24
C ASN A 39 -14.58 5.17 -11.92
N TRP A 40 -15.92 5.10 -11.84
CA TRP A 40 -16.59 4.44 -10.71
C TRP A 40 -16.19 2.97 -10.58
N TYR A 41 -16.19 2.23 -11.70
CA TYR A 41 -15.80 0.82 -11.72
C TYR A 41 -14.34 0.61 -11.28
N ALA A 42 -13.43 1.47 -11.75
CA ALA A 42 -12.03 1.43 -11.34
C ALA A 42 -11.84 1.77 -9.85
N TYR A 43 -12.64 2.70 -9.32
CA TYR A 43 -12.58 3.12 -7.92
C TYR A 43 -13.15 2.07 -6.95
N VAL A 44 -14.19 1.35 -7.36
CA VAL A 44 -14.88 0.34 -6.51
C VAL A 44 -14.13 -1.00 -6.49
N ARG A 45 -13.23 -1.23 -7.45
CA ARG A 45 -12.48 -2.47 -7.51
C ARG A 45 -11.37 -2.45 -6.47
N GLU A 46 -11.61 -3.12 -5.34
CA GLU A 46 -10.55 -3.35 -4.36
C GLU A 46 -9.42 -4.18 -4.97
N PRO A 47 -8.15 -3.81 -4.74
CA PRO A 47 -7.02 -4.61 -5.16
C PRO A 47 -7.08 -6.01 -4.55
N GLU A 48 -6.61 -6.99 -5.29
CA GLU A 48 -6.55 -8.37 -4.83
C GLU A 48 -5.53 -8.52 -3.69
N VAL A 49 -5.90 -9.29 -2.67
CA VAL A 49 -4.97 -9.66 -1.61
C VAL A 49 -4.14 -10.84 -2.10
N ILE A 50 -2.84 -10.65 -2.22
CA ILE A 50 -1.92 -11.65 -2.74
C ILE A 50 -0.82 -11.99 -1.71
N GLN A 51 -0.17 -13.12 -1.92
CA GLN A 51 0.99 -13.53 -1.13
C GLN A 51 2.29 -12.95 -1.70
N VAL A 52 3.28 -12.68 -0.84
CA VAL A 52 4.58 -12.14 -1.24
C VAL A 52 5.26 -12.98 -2.32
N ARG A 53 5.14 -14.31 -2.25
CA ARG A 53 5.68 -15.22 -3.27
C ARG A 53 5.09 -15.02 -4.67
N GLN A 54 3.93 -14.37 -4.79
CA GLN A 54 3.22 -14.15 -6.06
C GLN A 54 3.54 -12.78 -6.68
N LEU A 55 4.22 -11.87 -5.96
CA LEU A 55 4.47 -10.50 -6.39
C LEU A 55 5.06 -10.39 -7.79
N LEU A 56 5.89 -11.36 -8.21
CA LEU A 56 6.48 -11.38 -9.56
C LEU A 56 5.43 -11.47 -10.68
N GLU A 57 4.26 -12.03 -10.40
CA GLU A 57 3.16 -12.20 -11.37
C GLU A 57 2.36 -10.90 -11.53
N TYR A 58 2.41 -10.01 -10.54
CA TYR A 58 1.61 -8.77 -10.44
C TYR A 58 2.43 -7.49 -10.69
N LYS A 59 3.48 -7.57 -11.51
CA LYS A 59 4.32 -6.41 -11.82
C LYS A 59 3.52 -5.27 -12.44
N ASN A 60 3.71 -4.06 -11.93
CA ASN A 60 3.00 -2.83 -12.32
C ASN A 60 1.49 -2.87 -12.05
N GLU A 61 1.04 -3.74 -11.16
CA GLU A 61 -0.33 -3.79 -10.69
C GLU A 61 -0.42 -3.32 -9.24
N VAL A 62 -1.58 -2.79 -8.87
CA VAL A 62 -1.88 -2.44 -7.48
C VAL A 62 -2.39 -3.67 -6.77
N VAL A 63 -1.76 -4.01 -5.67
CA VAL A 63 -2.08 -5.20 -4.88
C VAL A 63 -2.25 -4.85 -3.40
N LYS A 64 -2.87 -5.76 -2.65
CA LYS A 64 -2.84 -5.77 -1.18
C LYS A 64 -2.00 -6.95 -0.71
N VAL A 65 -1.17 -6.73 0.30
CA VAL A 65 -0.42 -7.78 1.00
C VAL A 65 -0.70 -7.64 2.49
N GLU A 66 -1.08 -8.75 3.12
CA GLU A 66 -1.26 -8.84 4.57
C GLU A 66 -0.07 -9.60 5.16
N GLY A 67 0.54 -9.05 6.22
CA GLY A 67 1.69 -9.67 6.84
C GLY A 67 2.11 -8.96 8.12
N THR A 68 3.16 -9.46 8.74
CA THR A 68 3.73 -8.90 9.97
C THR A 68 4.79 -7.87 9.63
N LEU A 69 4.71 -6.70 10.23
CA LEU A 69 5.73 -5.66 10.12
C LEU A 69 6.98 -6.05 10.90
N ILE A 70 8.06 -6.38 10.19
CA ILE A 70 9.32 -6.84 10.78
C ILE A 70 10.23 -5.68 11.19
N SER A 71 10.30 -4.66 10.34
CA SER A 71 11.09 -3.46 10.59
C SER A 71 10.62 -2.30 9.74
N TRP A 72 10.99 -1.09 10.14
CA TRP A 72 10.85 0.10 9.32
C TRP A 72 11.95 1.12 9.65
N VAL A 73 12.31 1.92 8.67
CA VAL A 73 13.32 2.97 8.77
C VAL A 73 12.88 4.18 7.98
N GLU A 74 12.97 5.36 8.58
CA GLU A 74 12.83 6.63 7.85
C GLU A 74 14.03 6.81 6.91
N ASP A 75 13.75 7.16 5.64
CA ASP A 75 14.83 7.44 4.70
C ASP A 75 15.46 8.83 4.98
N PRO A 76 16.70 8.88 5.48
CA PRO A 76 17.35 10.13 5.81
C PRO A 76 17.70 10.99 4.57
N TYR A 77 17.60 10.42 3.37
CA TYR A 77 17.95 11.09 2.11
C TYR A 77 16.74 11.60 1.34
N SER A 78 15.51 11.34 1.82
CA SER A 78 14.30 11.87 1.17
C SER A 78 14.20 13.38 1.43
N SER A 79 14.80 14.17 0.53
CA SER A 79 14.67 15.62 0.57
C SER A 79 13.23 16.04 0.22
N GLY A 80 12.36 16.07 1.21
CA GLY A 80 11.03 16.68 1.12
C GLY A 80 9.83 15.74 1.01
N ASP A 81 10.01 14.48 0.72
CA ASP A 81 8.96 13.47 0.83
C ASP A 81 9.30 12.54 2.00
N ASP A 82 8.50 12.61 3.06
CA ASP A 82 8.60 11.67 4.18
C ASP A 82 8.43 10.26 3.62
N ARG A 83 9.53 9.53 3.51
CA ARG A 83 9.54 8.14 3.04
C ARG A 83 9.95 7.22 4.18
N VAL A 84 9.24 6.13 4.31
CA VAL A 84 9.58 5.03 5.20
C VAL A 84 9.78 3.77 4.36
N ASP A 85 10.88 3.09 4.58
CA ASP A 85 11.13 1.76 4.02
C ASP A 85 10.79 0.75 5.10
N ALA A 86 9.75 -0.06 4.87
CA ALA A 86 9.25 -1.08 5.78
C ALA A 86 9.49 -2.48 5.21
N ILE A 87 9.68 -3.44 6.09
CA ILE A 87 9.83 -4.86 5.73
C ILE A 87 8.65 -5.63 6.33
N ILE A 88 7.96 -6.37 5.48
CA ILE A 88 6.75 -7.14 5.82
C ILE A 88 6.98 -8.61 5.46
N ASP A 89 6.58 -9.49 6.37
CA ASP A 89 6.62 -10.94 6.20
C ASP A 89 5.19 -11.51 6.28
N ASP A 90 4.73 -12.18 5.23
CA ASP A 90 3.42 -12.84 5.16
C ASP A 90 3.50 -14.35 5.44
N GLY A 91 4.66 -14.85 5.89
CA GLY A 91 4.94 -16.27 6.09
C GLY A 91 5.24 -17.04 4.80
N THR A 92 5.06 -16.46 3.62
CA THR A 92 5.45 -17.04 2.32
C THR A 92 6.70 -16.41 1.75
N GLY A 93 7.07 -15.22 2.27
CA GLY A 93 8.24 -14.46 1.89
C GLY A 93 8.28 -13.10 2.58
N VAL A 94 9.36 -12.40 2.32
CA VAL A 94 9.60 -11.06 2.85
C VAL A 94 9.63 -10.06 1.71
N VAL A 95 8.96 -8.93 1.88
CA VAL A 95 8.93 -7.84 0.89
C VAL A 95 9.30 -6.50 1.52
N GLU A 96 10.07 -5.72 0.77
CA GLU A 96 10.30 -4.30 1.06
C GLU A 96 9.08 -3.49 0.59
N SER A 97 8.58 -2.59 1.43
CA SER A 97 7.60 -1.59 1.07
C SER A 97 8.20 -0.20 1.21
N ARG A 98 8.13 0.58 0.13
CA ARG A 98 8.50 1.99 0.11
C ARG A 98 7.26 2.84 0.21
N TRP A 99 7.09 3.43 1.37
CA TRP A 99 5.88 4.15 1.69
C TRP A 99 6.14 5.66 1.74
N TYR A 100 5.52 6.37 0.82
CA TYR A 100 5.62 7.83 0.72
C TYR A 100 4.47 8.49 1.48
N ARG A 101 4.79 9.52 2.26
CA ARG A 101 3.85 10.26 3.12
C ARG A 101 3.08 9.34 4.06
N PRO A 102 3.80 8.55 4.86
CA PRO A 102 3.18 7.65 5.81
C PRO A 102 2.39 8.45 6.86
N GLY A 103 1.41 7.78 7.45
CA GLY A 103 0.81 8.23 8.69
C GLY A 103 1.65 7.79 9.90
N ASN A 104 0.97 7.54 11.01
CA ASN A 104 1.61 6.94 12.16
C ASN A 104 2.00 5.49 11.83
N MET A 105 3.25 5.14 12.12
CA MET A 105 3.73 3.78 11.96
C MET A 105 3.29 2.92 13.14
N PRO A 106 2.78 1.69 12.87
CA PRO A 106 2.49 0.75 13.94
C PRO A 106 3.80 0.21 14.57
N PRO A 107 3.72 -0.35 15.78
CA PRO A 107 4.83 -1.05 16.39
C PRO A 107 5.29 -2.24 15.52
N ILE A 108 6.57 -2.58 15.57
CA ILE A 108 7.12 -3.79 14.97
C ILE A 108 6.42 -5.01 15.57
N GLY A 109 6.12 -6.01 14.74
CA GLY A 109 5.35 -7.20 15.11
C GLY A 109 3.85 -7.06 14.89
N THR A 110 3.35 -5.88 14.52
CA THR A 110 1.93 -5.68 14.19
C THR A 110 1.59 -6.33 12.86
N THR A 111 0.44 -7.00 12.78
CA THR A 111 -0.14 -7.42 11.51
C THR A 111 -0.67 -6.20 10.77
N VAL A 112 -0.24 -6.03 9.54
CA VAL A 112 -0.60 -4.89 8.69
C VAL A 112 -1.08 -5.38 7.33
N THR A 113 -2.01 -4.63 6.75
CA THR A 113 -2.40 -4.77 5.34
C THR A 113 -1.84 -3.58 4.60
N ILE A 114 -0.96 -3.82 3.64
CA ILE A 114 -0.38 -2.78 2.81
C ILE A 114 -0.92 -2.84 1.38
N MET A 115 -1.23 -1.68 0.82
CA MET A 115 -1.67 -1.51 -0.55
C MET A 115 -0.67 -0.66 -1.32
N GLY A 116 -0.29 -1.11 -2.53
CA GLY A 116 0.61 -0.34 -3.37
C GLY A 116 0.89 -0.99 -4.71
N ASP A 117 1.64 -0.26 -5.53
CA ASP A 117 2.11 -0.72 -6.83
C ASP A 117 3.29 -1.68 -6.66
N VAL A 118 3.25 -2.80 -7.36
CA VAL A 118 4.40 -3.73 -7.42
C VAL A 118 5.42 -3.20 -8.41
N ILE A 119 6.55 -2.76 -7.92
CA ILE A 119 7.65 -2.23 -8.72
C ILE A 119 8.78 -3.25 -8.80
N GLU A 120 9.26 -3.50 -10.02
CA GLU A 120 10.50 -4.23 -10.25
C GLU A 120 11.52 -3.32 -10.94
N TYR A 121 12.70 -3.24 -10.37
CA TYR A 121 13.83 -2.54 -10.97
C TYR A 121 15.14 -3.22 -10.59
N ASP A 122 15.97 -3.53 -11.58
CA ASP A 122 17.28 -4.15 -11.41
C ASP A 122 17.26 -5.46 -10.59
N GLY A 123 16.22 -6.28 -10.82
CA GLY A 123 16.04 -7.57 -10.13
C GLY A 123 15.57 -7.45 -8.68
N ARG A 124 15.25 -6.26 -8.19
CA ARG A 124 14.62 -6.04 -6.88
C ARG A 124 13.14 -5.77 -7.07
N ILE A 125 12.35 -6.32 -6.16
CA ILE A 125 10.90 -6.10 -6.11
C ILE A 125 10.56 -5.45 -4.79
N TRP A 126 9.70 -4.44 -4.86
CA TRP A 126 9.11 -3.80 -3.67
C TRP A 126 7.69 -3.36 -3.95
N ILE A 127 6.94 -3.08 -2.90
CA ILE A 127 5.62 -2.46 -2.98
C ILE A 127 5.79 -0.96 -2.74
N GLN A 128 5.36 -0.14 -3.69
CA GLN A 128 5.38 1.31 -3.56
C GLN A 128 4.01 1.81 -3.15
N SER A 129 3.93 2.41 -1.98
CA SER A 129 2.69 2.89 -1.38
C SER A 129 2.69 4.41 -1.22
N LEU A 130 1.52 5.03 -1.27
CA LEU A 130 1.35 6.48 -1.16
C LEU A 130 0.21 6.85 -0.21
N GLY A 131 0.53 7.72 0.75
CA GLY A 131 -0.43 8.27 1.70
C GLY A 131 -0.72 7.39 2.90
N ALA A 132 -1.31 7.98 3.92
CA ALA A 132 -1.56 7.34 5.21
C ALA A 132 -2.52 6.14 5.15
N GLY A 133 -3.42 6.10 4.16
CA GLY A 133 -4.38 5.00 3.98
C GLY A 133 -3.82 3.78 3.22
N ALA A 134 -2.54 3.79 2.82
CA ALA A 134 -1.95 2.68 2.11
C ALA A 134 -1.53 1.51 3.02
N MET A 135 -1.45 1.75 4.32
CA MET A 135 -1.23 0.71 5.34
C MET A 135 -2.38 0.78 6.35
N GLU A 136 -3.06 -0.33 6.51
CA GLU A 136 -4.17 -0.51 7.45
C GLU A 136 -3.74 -1.44 8.58
N TRP A 137 -4.10 -1.09 9.80
CA TRP A 137 -3.90 -1.90 10.99
C TRP A 137 -4.89 -1.44 12.08
N THR A 138 -5.20 -2.32 13.01
CA THR A 138 -6.09 -2.05 14.13
C THR A 138 -5.41 -2.32 15.47
N SER A 139 -6.04 -1.93 16.56
CA SER A 139 -5.52 -2.26 17.91
C SER A 139 -5.49 -3.76 18.17
N ASP A 140 -6.34 -4.54 17.47
CA ASP A 140 -6.41 -5.99 17.62
C ASP A 140 -5.26 -6.69 16.86
N ASP A 141 -4.64 -5.98 15.91
CA ASP A 141 -3.47 -6.45 15.14
C ASP A 141 -2.15 -6.22 15.89
N LEU A 142 -2.19 -5.48 17.00
CA LEU A 142 -1.00 -5.24 17.81
C LEU A 142 -0.50 -6.55 18.41
N PRO A 143 0.83 -6.78 18.39
CA PRO A 143 1.41 -7.99 18.97
C PRO A 143 1.13 -8.01 20.48
N GLU A 144 0.73 -9.18 20.98
CA GLU A 144 0.71 -9.44 22.43
C GLU A 144 2.18 -9.58 22.89
N VAL A 145 2.76 -8.46 23.29
CA VAL A 145 4.19 -8.40 23.60
C VAL A 145 4.38 -8.51 25.10
N GLU A 146 5.08 -9.57 25.50
CA GLU A 146 5.48 -9.74 26.89
C GLU A 146 6.41 -8.60 27.32
N THR A 147 6.11 -8.00 28.48
CA THR A 147 6.94 -6.95 29.04
C THR A 147 7.97 -7.55 30.00
N LEU A 148 9.22 -7.49 29.60
CA LEU A 148 10.35 -8.08 30.33
C LEU A 148 11.26 -7.00 30.91
N ALA A 149 11.88 -7.29 32.04
CA ALA A 149 12.96 -6.45 32.52
C ALA A 149 14.23 -6.68 31.68
N ILE A 150 14.97 -5.62 31.39
CA ILE A 150 16.25 -5.72 30.65
C ILE A 150 17.19 -6.72 31.31
N ALA A 151 17.19 -6.80 32.66
CA ALA A 151 18.02 -7.73 33.42
C ALA A 151 17.69 -9.20 33.12
N ASP A 152 16.40 -9.53 32.88
CA ASP A 152 15.98 -10.90 32.60
C ASP A 152 16.41 -11.33 31.19
N VAL A 153 16.26 -10.47 30.21
CA VAL A 153 16.73 -10.71 28.84
C VAL A 153 18.26 -10.81 28.78
N ALA A 154 18.96 -10.00 29.58
CA ALA A 154 20.42 -10.04 29.61
C ALA A 154 21.00 -11.35 30.20
N GLN A 155 20.20 -12.12 30.96
CA GLN A 155 20.63 -13.41 31.50
C GLN A 155 20.63 -14.52 30.43
N ASP A 156 19.66 -14.51 29.53
CA ASP A 156 19.58 -15.48 28.44
C ASP A 156 19.00 -14.82 27.16
N PRO A 157 19.82 -14.03 26.46
CA PRO A 157 19.37 -13.33 25.26
C PRO A 157 19.02 -14.30 24.10
N ALA A 158 19.54 -15.53 24.14
CA ALA A 158 19.28 -16.50 23.10
C ALA A 158 17.87 -17.08 23.17
N ALA A 159 17.25 -17.09 24.34
CA ALA A 159 15.86 -17.54 24.52
C ALA A 159 14.85 -16.61 23.81
N TYR A 160 15.21 -15.36 23.58
CA TYR A 160 14.33 -14.35 22.96
C TYR A 160 14.75 -13.99 21.52
N ALA A 161 15.67 -14.76 20.95
CA ALA A 161 16.15 -14.49 19.60
C ALA A 161 15.04 -14.70 18.56
N GLY A 162 14.70 -13.64 17.84
CA GLY A 162 13.61 -13.66 16.83
C GLY A 162 12.22 -13.32 17.38
N GLU A 163 12.09 -13.06 18.69
CA GLU A 163 10.84 -12.63 19.29
C GLU A 163 10.76 -11.11 19.41
N VAL A 164 9.54 -10.57 19.30
CA VAL A 164 9.27 -9.16 19.59
C VAL A 164 8.90 -9.03 21.06
N ILE A 165 9.75 -8.37 21.83
CA ILE A 165 9.56 -8.19 23.27
C ILE A 165 9.53 -6.70 23.63
N ARG A 166 8.81 -6.36 24.70
CA ARG A 166 8.82 -5.01 25.28
C ARG A 166 9.76 -5.01 26.48
N LEU A 167 10.77 -4.13 26.43
CA LEU A 167 11.73 -3.99 27.53
C LEU A 167 11.35 -2.84 28.47
N THR A 168 11.41 -3.09 29.77
CA THR A 168 11.33 -2.09 30.80
C THR A 168 12.63 -2.02 31.59
N GLY A 169 13.09 -0.79 31.86
CA GLY A 169 14.33 -0.56 32.61
C GLY A 169 14.48 0.90 32.99
N PHE A 170 15.47 1.16 33.82
CA PHE A 170 15.84 2.54 34.16
C PHE A 170 16.97 3.00 33.22
N ILE A 171 16.80 4.20 32.70
CA ILE A 171 17.89 4.88 31.98
C ILE A 171 18.84 5.39 33.07
N GLY A 172 20.03 4.81 33.14
CA GLY A 172 21.13 5.28 33.98
C GLY A 172 21.68 6.63 33.51
N GLU A 173 22.98 6.89 33.74
CA GLU A 173 23.61 8.09 33.21
C GLU A 173 23.56 8.10 31.68
N SER A 174 23.17 9.24 31.10
CA SER A 174 23.25 9.43 29.67
C SER A 174 24.72 9.38 29.25
N ILE A 175 25.04 8.51 28.30
CA ILE A 175 26.38 8.51 27.67
C ILE A 175 26.55 9.88 27.02
N ALA A 176 27.66 10.55 27.36
CA ALA A 176 27.96 11.86 26.79
C ALA A 176 28.03 11.74 25.25
N PRO A 177 27.50 12.75 24.49
CA PRO A 177 27.42 12.69 23.04
C PRO A 177 28.76 12.54 22.31
N ASP A 178 29.88 12.67 23.02
CA ASP A 178 31.25 12.62 22.48
C ASP A 178 31.88 11.21 22.56
N ALA A 179 31.17 10.19 23.08
CA ALA A 179 31.71 8.85 23.09
C ALA A 179 31.62 8.26 21.65
N THR A 180 32.70 8.46 20.89
CA THR A 180 32.93 7.73 19.62
C THR A 180 33.32 6.30 19.93
N PHE A 181 32.52 5.35 19.43
CA PHE A 181 32.88 3.94 19.40
C PHE A 181 33.57 3.58 18.10
#